data_c588efab95e626a6c2173d32994630bd
#
_entry.id   c588efab95e626a6c2173d32994630bd
#
_cell.length_a   1.000
_cell.length_b   1.000
_cell.length_c   1.000
_cell.angle_alpha   90.00
_cell.angle_beta   90.00
_cell.angle_gamma   90.00
#
_symmetry.space_group_name_H-M   'P 1'
#
loop_
_entity.id
_entity.type
_entity.pdbx_description
1 polymer ?
#
loop_
_entity_poly.entity_id
_entity_poly.type
_entity_poly.pdbx_seq_one_letter_code
_entity_poly.pdbx_strand_id
1 'polypeptide(L)'
;MYTNLGVIIFSRSSSKRLPNKAFIKINKKELLLRAIESCNHLLKDQPVIVATSENKEDDAICELAKIHNVKIFRGSLNNVLERAYKTCLEFDLTHFIRFCGDRPLFPKSLINFMINSFKTRNCDLMSSKLSKNQLPPGLTAEIVSRNSLEIILKKTSKQIHLEHLTSFIYENENGKFKRNKDHAIVGLVQNLYDSAAHGADANEPVLMQQLCI
;
A
#
# COMPACT_ATOMS: atom_id res chain seq x y z
N MET A 1 -9.52 -12.12 -18.19
CA MET A 1 -10.19 -11.92 -16.89
C MET A 1 -9.96 -10.46 -16.49
N TYR A 2 -11.01 -9.67 -16.38
CA TYR A 2 -10.87 -8.27 -16.00
C TYR A 2 -10.38 -8.21 -14.56
N THR A 3 -9.23 -7.59 -14.36
CA THR A 3 -8.65 -7.39 -13.02
C THR A 3 -9.32 -6.19 -12.38
N ASN A 4 -10.16 -6.42 -11.36
CA ASN A 4 -10.71 -5.34 -10.56
C ASN A 4 -9.68 -4.94 -9.51
N LEU A 5 -8.88 -3.92 -9.83
CA LEU A 5 -7.80 -3.40 -9.01
C LEU A 5 -8.30 -2.21 -8.19
N GLY A 6 -8.05 -2.21 -6.90
CA GLY A 6 -8.32 -1.09 -5.99
C GLY A 6 -7.11 -0.70 -5.16
N VAL A 7 -7.29 0.30 -4.33
CA VAL A 7 -6.30 0.75 -3.34
C VAL A 7 -6.86 0.53 -1.94
N ILE A 8 -6.09 -0.11 -1.08
CA ILE A 8 -6.43 -0.24 0.33
C ILE A 8 -5.38 0.49 1.18
N ILE A 9 -5.81 1.55 1.86
CA ILE A 9 -5.00 2.30 2.83
C ILE A 9 -5.26 1.73 4.21
N PHE A 10 -4.27 1.03 4.77
CA PHE A 10 -4.34 0.49 6.13
C PHE A 10 -3.95 1.57 7.14
N SER A 11 -4.86 1.87 8.05
CA SER A 11 -4.63 2.84 9.13
C SER A 11 -5.27 2.36 10.43
N ARG A 12 -4.64 2.67 11.58
CA ARG A 12 -5.19 2.44 12.92
C ARG A 12 -4.63 3.46 13.91
N SER A 13 -5.39 3.83 14.92
CA SER A 13 -4.98 4.75 15.97
C SER A 13 -4.05 4.09 16.99
N SER A 14 -4.27 2.80 17.28
CA SER A 14 -3.54 2.01 18.27
C SER A 14 -2.12 1.61 17.82
N SER A 15 -1.26 2.59 17.53
CA SER A 15 0.15 2.32 17.23
C SER A 15 0.99 2.28 18.51
N LYS A 16 1.66 1.15 18.78
CA LYS A 16 2.49 0.99 19.99
C LYS A 16 3.66 1.99 20.06
N ARG A 17 4.29 2.31 18.93
CA ARG A 17 5.45 3.22 18.85
C ARG A 17 5.05 4.69 18.85
N LEU A 18 3.96 5.03 18.21
CA LEU A 18 3.48 6.40 18.05
C LEU A 18 1.94 6.37 17.96
N PRO A 19 1.24 6.50 19.10
CA PRO A 19 -0.22 6.54 19.13
C PRO A 19 -0.76 7.67 18.26
N ASN A 20 -1.93 7.45 17.65
CA ASN A 20 -2.61 8.44 16.81
C ASN A 20 -1.76 9.00 15.65
N LYS A 21 -0.77 8.26 15.17
CA LYS A 21 0.13 8.73 14.10
C LYS A 21 -0.61 9.15 12.81
N ALA A 22 -1.78 8.58 12.55
CA ALA A 22 -2.63 8.95 11.41
C ALA A 22 -3.01 10.45 11.41
N PHE A 23 -3.11 11.05 12.60
CA PHE A 23 -3.53 12.45 12.82
C PHE A 23 -2.36 13.41 13.07
N ILE A 24 -1.11 12.91 13.03
CA ILE A 24 0.05 13.81 13.09
C ILE A 24 0.02 14.71 11.87
N LYS A 25 0.16 16.03 12.11
CA LYS A 25 0.13 17.04 11.06
C LYS A 25 1.54 17.38 10.59
N ILE A 26 1.72 17.37 9.28
CA ILE A 26 2.88 17.95 8.59
C ILE A 26 2.33 19.10 7.74
N ASN A 27 2.83 20.31 7.94
CA ASN A 27 2.31 21.51 7.30
C ASN A 27 0.76 21.60 7.40
N LYS A 28 0.25 21.52 8.63
CA LYS A 28 -1.19 21.64 8.98
C LYS A 28 -2.12 20.53 8.44
N LYS A 29 -1.59 19.49 7.77
CA LYS A 29 -2.37 18.41 7.16
C LYS A 29 -2.00 17.07 7.78
N GLU A 30 -2.97 16.26 8.15
CA GLU A 30 -2.81 14.93 8.75
C GLU A 30 -2.10 13.95 7.80
N LEU A 31 -1.29 13.03 8.36
CA LEU A 31 -0.59 12.01 7.56
C LEU A 31 -1.57 11.14 6.76
N LEU A 32 -2.67 10.70 7.38
CA LEU A 32 -3.69 9.91 6.70
C LEU A 32 -4.34 10.67 5.55
N LEU A 33 -4.66 11.97 5.76
CA LEU A 33 -5.23 12.79 4.70
C LEU A 33 -4.26 12.94 3.52
N ARG A 34 -2.98 13.12 3.78
CA ARG A 34 -1.95 13.14 2.72
C ARG A 34 -1.89 11.83 1.95
N ALA A 35 -1.96 10.68 2.66
CA ALA A 35 -1.99 9.37 2.01
C ALA A 35 -3.23 9.21 1.12
N ILE A 36 -4.41 9.64 1.60
CA ILE A 36 -5.67 9.63 0.84
C ILE A 36 -5.55 10.48 -0.42
N GLU A 37 -5.12 11.74 -0.30
CA GLU A 37 -4.97 12.66 -1.42
C GLU A 37 -3.96 12.13 -2.44
N SER A 38 -2.83 11.60 -1.97
CA SER A 38 -1.82 10.99 -2.86
C SER A 38 -2.43 9.83 -3.65
N CYS A 39 -3.18 8.93 -3.00
CA CYS A 39 -3.84 7.82 -3.68
C CYS A 39 -4.89 8.30 -4.70
N ASN A 40 -5.76 9.24 -4.33
CA ASN A 40 -6.79 9.79 -5.22
C ASN A 40 -6.18 10.51 -6.43
N HIS A 41 -5.08 11.23 -6.23
CA HIS A 41 -4.38 11.94 -7.31
C HIS A 41 -3.65 10.99 -8.27
N LEU A 42 -3.03 9.92 -7.72
CA LEU A 42 -2.25 8.96 -8.49
C LEU A 42 -3.13 7.97 -9.27
N LEU A 43 -4.28 7.61 -8.72
CA LEU A 43 -5.08 6.45 -9.12
C LEU A 43 -6.54 6.85 -9.36
N LYS A 44 -6.76 7.81 -10.25
CA LYS A 44 -8.09 8.40 -10.54
C LYS A 44 -9.16 7.37 -10.94
N ASP A 45 -8.73 6.28 -11.59
CA ASP A 45 -9.63 5.24 -12.12
C ASP A 45 -9.80 4.04 -11.16
N GLN A 46 -9.20 4.09 -9.97
CA GLN A 46 -9.22 2.98 -9.01
C GLN A 46 -9.94 3.38 -7.73
N PRO A 47 -10.80 2.50 -7.18
CA PRO A 47 -11.42 2.79 -5.89
C PRO A 47 -10.38 2.84 -4.78
N VAL A 48 -10.40 3.91 -3.98
CA VAL A 48 -9.57 4.07 -2.79
C VAL A 48 -10.42 3.78 -1.55
N ILE A 49 -9.95 2.87 -0.72
CA ILE A 49 -10.62 2.41 0.49
C ILE A 49 -9.69 2.57 1.70
N VAL A 50 -10.16 3.19 2.77
CA VAL A 50 -9.48 3.18 4.06
C VAL A 50 -9.95 1.96 4.86
N ALA A 51 -9.03 1.04 5.17
CA ALA A 51 -9.30 -0.14 5.98
C ALA A 51 -8.77 0.05 7.41
N THR A 52 -9.68 0.19 8.37
CA THR A 52 -9.38 0.42 9.79
C THR A 52 -9.99 -0.65 10.70
N SER A 53 -9.80 -0.53 12.02
CA SER A 53 -10.39 -1.49 12.96
C SER A 53 -11.82 -1.13 13.37
N GLU A 54 -12.49 -2.09 14.00
CA GLU A 54 -13.82 -1.89 14.61
C GLU A 54 -13.76 -1.16 15.95
N ASN A 55 -12.57 -0.90 16.48
CA ASN A 55 -12.40 -0.25 17.76
C ASN A 55 -12.85 1.21 17.70
N LYS A 56 -13.47 1.71 18.77
CA LYS A 56 -13.92 3.12 18.89
C LYS A 56 -12.79 4.13 18.69
N GLU A 57 -11.57 3.78 19.05
CA GLU A 57 -10.38 4.63 18.84
C GLU A 57 -10.17 4.98 17.36
N ASP A 58 -10.68 4.15 16.43
CA ASP A 58 -10.55 4.36 15.00
C ASP A 58 -11.76 5.10 14.38
N ASP A 59 -12.75 5.53 15.18
CA ASP A 59 -13.91 6.32 14.69
C ASP A 59 -13.46 7.62 14.04
N ALA A 60 -12.43 8.28 14.60
CA ALA A 60 -11.84 9.48 14.01
C ALA A 60 -11.24 9.26 12.62
N ILE A 61 -10.70 8.05 12.35
CA ILE A 61 -10.21 7.66 11.01
C ILE A 61 -11.39 7.57 10.05
N CYS A 62 -12.52 6.99 10.50
CA CYS A 62 -13.74 6.90 9.71
C CYS A 62 -14.31 8.28 9.38
N GLU A 63 -14.37 9.18 10.36
CA GLU A 63 -14.85 10.54 10.14
C GLU A 63 -13.97 11.31 9.14
N LEU A 64 -12.64 11.20 9.27
CA LEU A 64 -11.73 11.83 8.32
C LEU A 64 -11.97 11.30 6.89
N ALA A 65 -12.10 9.99 6.73
CA ALA A 65 -12.34 9.38 5.42
C ALA A 65 -13.70 9.80 4.83
N LYS A 66 -14.76 9.90 5.65
CA LYS A 66 -16.10 10.38 5.24
C LYS A 66 -16.06 11.83 4.75
N ILE A 67 -15.41 12.73 5.50
CA ILE A 67 -15.27 14.15 5.13
C ILE A 67 -14.63 14.28 3.73
N HIS A 68 -13.73 13.37 3.38
CA HIS A 68 -13.03 13.37 2.10
C HIS A 68 -13.65 12.42 1.04
N ASN A 69 -14.87 11.92 1.28
CA ASN A 69 -15.62 11.04 0.37
C ASN A 69 -14.86 9.76 -0.03
N VAL A 70 -14.07 9.20 0.91
CA VAL A 70 -13.33 7.95 0.70
C VAL A 70 -14.08 6.78 1.31
N LYS A 71 -14.13 5.67 0.60
CA LYS A 71 -14.75 4.42 1.07
C LYS A 71 -14.04 3.89 2.30
N ILE A 72 -14.81 3.27 3.21
CA ILE A 72 -14.30 2.79 4.50
C ILE A 72 -14.67 1.33 4.65
N PHE A 73 -13.74 0.55 5.15
CA PHE A 73 -13.99 -0.78 5.67
C PHE A 73 -13.50 -0.87 7.12
N ARG A 74 -14.30 -1.48 7.99
CA ARG A 74 -13.91 -1.77 9.37
C ARG A 74 -13.82 -3.28 9.59
N GLY A 75 -12.79 -3.73 10.27
CA GLY A 75 -12.58 -5.17 10.54
C GLY A 75 -11.62 -5.41 11.69
N SER A 76 -11.15 -6.64 11.84
CA SER A 76 -10.31 -7.05 12.97
C SER A 76 -9.09 -6.14 13.15
N LEU A 77 -8.82 -5.71 14.39
CA LEU A 77 -7.60 -4.98 14.74
C LEU A 77 -6.36 -5.85 14.55
N ASN A 78 -6.41 -7.09 15.02
CA ASN A 78 -5.25 -7.99 15.14
C ASN A 78 -5.05 -8.86 13.89
N ASN A 79 -6.12 -9.09 13.12
CA ASN A 79 -6.06 -9.86 11.89
C ASN A 79 -6.16 -8.94 10.66
N VAL A 80 -5.03 -8.30 10.30
CA VAL A 80 -4.94 -7.40 9.14
C VAL A 80 -5.14 -8.16 7.84
N LEU A 81 -4.71 -9.43 7.80
CA LEU A 81 -4.90 -10.32 6.64
C LEU A 81 -6.39 -10.54 6.35
N GLU A 82 -7.18 -10.88 7.36
CA GLU A 82 -8.64 -11.04 7.24
C GLU A 82 -9.33 -9.73 6.87
N ARG A 83 -8.91 -8.62 7.50
CA ARG A 83 -9.43 -7.29 7.18
C ARG A 83 -9.19 -6.95 5.71
N ALA A 84 -8.00 -7.21 5.18
CA ALA A 84 -7.70 -7.02 3.76
C ALA A 84 -8.59 -7.89 2.86
N TYR A 85 -8.73 -9.17 3.20
CA TYR A 85 -9.56 -10.12 2.45
C TYR A 85 -11.03 -9.68 2.41
N LYS A 86 -11.61 -9.35 3.56
CA LYS A 86 -13.00 -8.87 3.66
C LYS A 86 -13.22 -7.54 2.94
N THR A 87 -12.24 -6.62 3.00
CA THR A 87 -12.28 -5.39 2.19
C THR A 87 -12.37 -5.72 0.70
N CYS A 88 -11.55 -6.67 0.23
CA CYS A 88 -11.61 -7.08 -1.17
C CYS A 88 -12.96 -7.70 -1.55
N LEU A 89 -13.61 -8.45 -0.65
CA LEU A 89 -14.93 -9.02 -0.91
C LEU A 89 -15.99 -7.94 -0.99
N GLU A 90 -16.03 -7.00 -0.04
CA GLU A 90 -17.05 -5.95 0.02
C GLU A 90 -17.01 -5.00 -1.19
N PHE A 91 -15.81 -4.68 -1.67
CA PHE A 91 -15.63 -3.78 -2.82
C PHE A 91 -15.35 -4.51 -4.14
N ASP A 92 -15.59 -5.82 -4.18
CA ASP A 92 -15.38 -6.70 -5.34
C ASP A 92 -13.99 -6.55 -5.99
N LEU A 93 -12.95 -6.41 -5.18
CA LEU A 93 -11.58 -6.33 -5.69
C LEU A 93 -11.00 -7.73 -5.91
N THR A 94 -10.40 -7.96 -7.07
CA THR A 94 -9.57 -9.15 -7.31
C THR A 94 -8.14 -8.96 -6.84
N HIS A 95 -7.68 -7.71 -6.87
CA HIS A 95 -6.34 -7.30 -6.45
C HIS A 95 -6.39 -5.92 -5.82
N PHE A 96 -5.40 -5.61 -5.00
CA PHE A 96 -5.29 -4.27 -4.43
C PHE A 96 -3.84 -3.83 -4.31
N ILE A 97 -3.65 -2.53 -4.43
CA ILE A 97 -2.39 -1.87 -4.08
C ILE A 97 -2.44 -1.57 -2.58
N ARG A 98 -1.45 -2.08 -1.86
CA ARG A 98 -1.34 -1.90 -0.42
C ARG A 98 -0.65 -0.59 -0.08
N PHE A 99 -1.33 0.25 0.66
CA PHE A 99 -0.78 1.47 1.24
C PHE A 99 -0.89 1.49 2.76
N CYS A 100 -0.01 2.26 3.40
CA CYS A 100 -0.08 2.52 4.84
C CYS A 100 -0.41 4.00 5.05
N GLY A 101 -1.39 4.29 5.90
CA GLY A 101 -1.84 5.66 6.17
C GLY A 101 -0.80 6.58 6.83
N ASP A 102 0.33 6.01 7.28
CA ASP A 102 1.48 6.74 7.82
C ASP A 102 2.63 6.92 6.81
N ARG A 103 2.41 6.58 5.54
CA ARG A 103 3.41 6.67 4.46
C ARG A 103 2.83 7.42 3.28
N PRO A 104 2.71 8.74 3.34
CA PRO A 104 2.01 9.55 2.34
C PRO A 104 2.81 9.75 1.03
N LEU A 105 4.09 9.42 1.02
CA LEU A 105 4.96 9.66 -0.13
C LEU A 105 5.07 8.40 -0.98
N PHE A 106 4.48 8.44 -2.18
CA PHE A 106 4.56 7.36 -3.16
C PHE A 106 5.03 7.88 -4.51
N PRO A 107 6.07 7.27 -5.09
CA PRO A 107 6.52 7.66 -6.43
C PRO A 107 5.46 7.28 -7.47
N LYS A 108 4.85 8.26 -8.11
CA LYS A 108 3.83 8.06 -9.15
C LYS A 108 4.31 7.17 -10.28
N SER A 109 5.52 7.42 -10.76
CA SER A 109 6.17 6.63 -11.81
C SER A 109 6.30 5.15 -11.44
N LEU A 110 6.69 4.85 -10.20
CA LEU A 110 6.79 3.49 -9.69
C LEU A 110 5.42 2.79 -9.67
N ILE A 111 4.39 3.45 -9.15
CA ILE A 111 3.04 2.88 -9.07
C ILE A 111 2.47 2.63 -10.46
N ASN A 112 2.59 3.59 -11.38
CA ASN A 112 2.14 3.44 -12.77
C ASN A 112 2.88 2.30 -13.48
N PHE A 113 4.20 2.21 -13.29
CA PHE A 113 4.98 1.10 -13.82
C PHE A 113 4.50 -0.24 -13.26
N MET A 114 4.30 -0.34 -11.95
CA MET A 114 3.80 -1.56 -11.32
C MET A 114 2.43 -1.96 -11.84
N ILE A 115 1.50 -1.03 -12.00
CA ILE A 115 0.16 -1.29 -12.56
C ILE A 115 0.26 -1.80 -14.00
N ASN A 116 1.07 -1.17 -14.84
CA ASN A 116 1.25 -1.58 -16.23
C ASN A 116 1.90 -2.96 -16.34
N SER A 117 2.94 -3.21 -15.57
CA SER A 117 3.60 -4.52 -15.51
C SER A 117 2.66 -5.60 -14.96
N PHE A 118 1.81 -5.26 -14.00
CA PHE A 118 0.85 -6.18 -13.40
C PHE A 118 -0.24 -6.61 -14.40
N LYS A 119 -0.73 -5.70 -15.25
CA LYS A 119 -1.76 -6.01 -16.28
C LYS A 119 -1.32 -7.10 -17.26
N THR A 120 -0.01 -7.22 -17.49
CA THR A 120 0.58 -8.21 -18.41
C THR A 120 1.00 -9.51 -17.73
N ARG A 121 0.98 -9.55 -16.40
CA ARG A 121 1.53 -10.65 -15.60
C ARG A 121 0.53 -11.11 -14.55
N ASN A 122 0.06 -12.34 -14.66
CA ASN A 122 -0.79 -12.93 -13.63
C ASN A 122 0.09 -13.38 -12.46
N CYS A 123 0.14 -12.57 -11.39
CA CYS A 123 0.92 -12.88 -10.18
C CYS A 123 0.11 -12.66 -8.90
N ASP A 124 0.45 -13.40 -7.85
CA ASP A 124 -0.20 -13.30 -6.54
C ASP A 124 0.33 -12.12 -5.71
N LEU A 125 1.59 -11.77 -5.93
CA LEU A 125 2.26 -10.64 -5.31
C LEU A 125 3.23 -10.00 -6.29
N MET A 126 3.04 -8.70 -6.57
CA MET A 126 4.06 -7.85 -7.17
C MET A 126 4.57 -6.88 -6.10
N SER A 127 5.87 -6.78 -5.94
CA SER A 127 6.47 -5.94 -4.90
C SER A 127 7.66 -5.14 -5.45
N SER A 128 7.73 -3.88 -5.06
CA SER A 128 8.91 -3.04 -5.29
C SER A 128 10.00 -3.25 -4.23
N LYS A 129 9.76 -4.10 -3.23
CA LYS A 129 10.75 -4.46 -2.21
C LYS A 129 11.76 -5.44 -2.79
N LEU A 130 13.00 -5.01 -2.90
CA LEU A 130 14.11 -5.79 -3.42
C LEU A 130 14.96 -6.37 -2.29
N SER A 131 15.62 -7.51 -2.58
CA SER A 131 16.45 -8.21 -1.59
C SER A 131 17.80 -7.54 -1.30
N LYS A 132 18.32 -6.70 -2.19
CA LYS A 132 19.66 -6.13 -2.06
C LYS A 132 19.74 -4.60 -2.19
N ASN A 133 18.89 -3.96 -3.01
CA ASN A 133 18.82 -2.50 -3.11
C ASN A 133 17.51 -2.05 -2.51
N GLN A 134 17.56 -1.45 -1.36
CA GLN A 134 16.37 -1.06 -0.64
C GLN A 134 16.00 0.37 -1.02
N LEU A 135 14.79 0.53 -1.55
CA LEU A 135 14.14 1.83 -1.52
C LEU A 135 14.16 2.39 -0.10
N PRO A 136 14.27 3.70 0.06
CA PRO A 136 14.09 4.33 1.36
C PRO A 136 12.84 3.79 2.05
N PRO A 137 12.88 3.56 3.38
CA PRO A 137 11.72 3.11 4.12
C PRO A 137 10.52 4.03 3.86
N GLY A 138 9.40 3.43 3.43
CA GLY A 138 8.18 4.18 3.12
C GLY A 138 7.85 4.32 1.64
N LEU A 139 8.79 4.09 0.74
CA LEU A 139 8.57 4.18 -0.71
C LEU A 139 8.25 2.84 -1.38
N THR A 140 8.11 1.76 -0.61
CA THR A 140 7.76 0.44 -1.16
C THR A 140 6.26 0.30 -1.37
N ALA A 141 5.86 -0.28 -2.50
CA ALA A 141 4.49 -0.63 -2.80
C ALA A 141 4.35 -2.13 -3.10
N GLU A 142 3.16 -2.66 -2.87
CA GLU A 142 2.81 -4.05 -3.15
C GLU A 142 1.45 -4.10 -3.83
N ILE A 143 1.32 -4.93 -4.89
CA ILE A 143 0.03 -5.33 -5.45
C ILE A 143 -0.20 -6.78 -5.04
N VAL A 144 -1.34 -7.04 -4.40
CA VAL A 144 -1.65 -8.33 -3.77
C VAL A 144 -2.95 -8.88 -4.33
N SER A 145 -3.01 -10.19 -4.64
CA SER A 145 -4.23 -10.85 -5.07
C SER A 145 -5.13 -11.20 -3.88
N ARG A 146 -6.46 -11.05 -4.02
CA ARG A 146 -7.45 -11.54 -3.04
C ARG A 146 -7.32 -13.04 -2.84
N ASN A 147 -7.10 -13.80 -3.92
CA ASN A 147 -6.95 -15.25 -3.86
C ASN A 147 -5.78 -15.69 -2.97
N SER A 148 -4.63 -14.98 -3.03
CA SER A 148 -3.51 -15.30 -2.14
C SER A 148 -3.86 -15.08 -0.67
N LEU A 149 -4.63 -14.03 -0.33
CA LEU A 149 -5.09 -13.80 1.04
C LEU A 149 -5.98 -14.94 1.54
N GLU A 150 -6.92 -15.41 0.70
CA GLU A 150 -7.79 -16.55 1.02
C GLU A 150 -6.99 -17.83 1.29
N ILE A 151 -6.00 -18.12 0.44
CA ILE A 151 -5.12 -19.27 0.63
C ILE A 151 -4.34 -19.18 1.95
N ILE A 152 -3.81 -18.00 2.27
CA ILE A 152 -3.02 -17.78 3.48
C ILE A 152 -3.91 -17.95 4.72
N LEU A 153 -5.12 -17.38 4.73
CA LEU A 153 -6.07 -17.52 5.85
C LEU A 153 -6.41 -18.98 6.17
N LYS A 154 -6.44 -19.84 5.15
CA LYS A 154 -6.66 -21.29 5.33
C LYS A 154 -5.42 -22.05 5.82
N LYS A 155 -4.22 -21.47 5.71
CA LYS A 155 -2.94 -22.17 5.94
C LYS A 155 -2.21 -21.78 7.21
N THR A 156 -2.52 -20.63 7.80
CA THR A 156 -1.79 -20.16 8.97
C THR A 156 -2.70 -19.51 10.00
N SER A 157 -2.40 -19.77 11.26
CA SER A 157 -2.94 -19.04 12.41
C SER A 157 -1.86 -18.24 13.15
N LYS A 158 -0.61 -18.22 12.63
CA LYS A 158 0.49 -17.51 13.26
C LYS A 158 0.23 -16.00 13.24
N GLN A 159 0.28 -15.36 14.40
CA GLN A 159 0.00 -13.93 14.57
C GLN A 159 0.85 -13.04 13.65
N ILE A 160 2.10 -13.40 13.41
CA ILE A 160 2.99 -12.65 12.52
C ILE A 160 2.44 -12.57 11.09
N HIS A 161 1.82 -13.64 10.58
CA HIS A 161 1.23 -13.65 9.24
C HIS A 161 -0.14 -12.96 9.21
N LEU A 162 -0.90 -13.02 10.31
CA LEU A 162 -2.18 -12.32 10.42
C LEU A 162 -1.99 -10.80 10.47
N GLU A 163 -0.92 -10.32 11.11
CA GLU A 163 -0.60 -8.89 11.19
C GLU A 163 0.15 -8.38 9.95
N HIS A 164 1.08 -9.17 9.41
CA HIS A 164 1.90 -8.80 8.25
C HIS A 164 1.48 -9.58 7.00
N LEU A 165 0.40 -9.17 6.39
CA LEU A 165 -0.37 -9.88 5.36
C LEU A 165 0.43 -10.47 4.17
N THR A 166 1.62 -9.97 3.86
CA THR A 166 2.49 -10.50 2.80
C THR A 166 3.65 -11.36 3.33
N SER A 167 3.87 -11.42 4.65
CA SER A 167 4.98 -12.17 5.25
C SER A 167 4.96 -13.66 4.89
N PHE A 168 3.77 -14.28 4.92
CA PHE A 168 3.61 -15.68 4.52
C PHE A 168 4.05 -15.95 3.08
N ILE A 169 3.78 -15.04 2.15
CA ILE A 169 4.21 -15.17 0.74
C ILE A 169 5.73 -15.05 0.64
N TYR A 170 6.34 -14.16 1.43
CA TYR A 170 7.79 -14.00 1.44
C TYR A 170 8.53 -15.19 2.05
N GLU A 171 7.95 -15.84 3.06
CA GLU A 171 8.55 -17.01 3.74
C GLU A 171 8.35 -18.30 2.95
N ASN A 172 7.26 -18.41 2.17
CA ASN A 172 6.96 -19.61 1.37
C ASN A 172 7.63 -19.55 -0.01
N GLU A 173 8.91 -19.89 -0.07
CA GLU A 173 9.68 -19.93 -1.30
C GLU A 173 9.34 -21.13 -2.23
N ASN A 174 8.52 -22.07 -1.77
CA ASN A 174 8.22 -23.37 -2.44
C ASN A 174 7.23 -23.24 -3.62
N GLY A 175 7.20 -22.13 -4.34
CA GLY A 175 6.52 -22.02 -5.65
C GLY A 175 5.00 -21.98 -5.64
N LYS A 176 4.32 -21.98 -4.47
CA LYS A 176 2.86 -21.92 -4.39
C LYS A 176 2.26 -20.56 -4.73
N PHE A 177 3.06 -19.51 -4.62
CA PHE A 177 2.65 -18.14 -4.96
C PHE A 177 3.53 -17.60 -6.09
N LYS A 178 2.87 -17.12 -7.13
CA LYS A 178 3.54 -16.44 -8.25
C LYS A 178 3.98 -15.05 -7.81
N ARG A 179 5.23 -14.92 -7.39
CA ARG A 179 5.83 -13.62 -7.05
C ARG A 179 6.50 -13.03 -8.28
N ASN A 180 6.22 -11.78 -8.54
CA ASN A 180 6.97 -11.03 -9.54
C ASN A 180 7.97 -10.10 -8.83
N LYS A 181 9.25 -10.42 -8.98
CA LYS A 181 10.36 -9.54 -8.66
C LYS A 181 10.85 -8.98 -10.00
N ASP A 182 10.26 -7.89 -10.45
CA ASP A 182 10.66 -7.32 -11.73
C ASP A 182 11.99 -6.60 -11.63
N HIS A 183 13.01 -7.11 -12.33
CA HIS A 183 14.30 -6.45 -12.40
C HIS A 183 14.21 -5.07 -13.08
N ALA A 184 13.21 -4.84 -13.93
CA ALA A 184 12.95 -3.53 -14.51
C ALA A 184 12.43 -2.52 -13.47
N ILE A 185 11.72 -2.97 -12.42
CA ILE A 185 11.39 -2.13 -11.25
C ILE A 185 12.68 -1.66 -10.57
N VAL A 186 13.69 -2.54 -10.49
CA VAL A 186 15.00 -2.22 -9.93
C VAL A 186 15.66 -1.07 -10.68
N GLY A 187 15.72 -1.18 -12.00
CA GLY A 187 16.32 -0.16 -12.86
C GLY A 187 15.58 1.20 -12.77
N LEU A 188 14.23 1.17 -12.80
CA LEU A 188 13.44 2.39 -12.67
C LEU A 188 13.64 3.07 -11.31
N VAL A 189 13.65 2.29 -10.24
CA VAL A 189 13.87 2.77 -8.88
C VAL A 189 15.30 3.30 -8.71
N GLN A 190 16.30 2.61 -9.26
CA GLN A 190 17.68 3.06 -9.24
C GLN A 190 17.82 4.38 -10.00
N ASN A 191 17.26 4.47 -11.20
CA ASN A 191 17.29 5.71 -12.00
C ASN A 191 16.60 6.89 -11.31
N LEU A 192 15.47 6.63 -10.61
CA LEU A 192 14.79 7.65 -9.82
C LEU A 192 15.64 8.09 -8.62
N TYR A 193 16.33 7.15 -7.98
CA TYR A 193 17.24 7.43 -6.86
C TYR A 193 18.48 8.21 -7.31
N ASP A 194 19.11 7.76 -8.40
CA ASP A 194 20.30 8.38 -8.97
C ASP A 194 19.99 9.80 -9.49
N SER A 195 18.83 9.99 -10.13
CA SER A 195 18.36 11.31 -10.54
C SER A 195 18.09 12.23 -9.33
N ALA A 196 17.57 11.69 -8.22
CA ALA A 196 17.37 12.45 -6.99
C ALA A 196 18.70 12.81 -6.30
N ALA A 197 19.68 11.90 -6.35
CA ALA A 197 20.98 12.09 -5.71
C ALA A 197 21.91 13.04 -6.51
N HIS A 198 21.77 13.08 -7.85
CA HIS A 198 22.64 13.86 -8.74
C HIS A 198 21.97 15.15 -9.23
N GLY A 199 20.65 15.29 -9.09
CA GLY A 199 19.87 16.48 -9.48
C GLY A 199 19.72 17.54 -8.41
N ALA A 200 20.47 17.45 -7.32
CA ALA A 200 20.47 18.46 -6.27
C ALA A 200 21.30 19.71 -6.64
N ASP A 201 21.12 20.20 -7.85
CA ASP A 201 21.40 21.59 -8.13
C ASP A 201 20.26 22.45 -7.55
N ALA A 202 20.60 23.39 -6.69
CA ALA A 202 19.76 24.05 -5.68
C ALA A 202 18.55 24.86 -6.23
N ASN A 203 18.20 24.72 -7.50
CA ASN A 203 17.19 25.53 -8.19
C ASN A 203 16.01 24.77 -8.80
N GLU A 204 15.88 23.45 -8.65
CA GLU A 204 14.70 22.74 -9.17
C GLU A 204 13.96 21.90 -8.12
N PRO A 205 12.74 22.35 -7.74
CA PRO A 205 11.82 21.54 -6.94
C PRO A 205 11.19 20.36 -7.71
N VAL A 206 11.64 20.08 -8.93
CA VAL A 206 10.99 19.18 -9.90
C VAL A 206 10.98 17.71 -9.43
N LEU A 207 12.03 17.27 -8.74
CA LEU A 207 12.13 15.86 -8.35
C LEU A 207 11.25 15.49 -7.15
N MET A 208 11.13 16.38 -6.18
CA MET A 208 10.18 16.19 -5.06
C MET A 208 8.72 16.31 -5.55
N GLN A 209 8.45 17.11 -6.57
CA GLN A 209 7.15 17.16 -7.24
C GLN A 209 6.86 15.85 -8.01
N GLN A 210 7.82 15.24 -8.67
CA GLN A 210 7.63 13.95 -9.36
C GLN A 210 7.54 12.75 -8.40
N LEU A 211 8.12 12.86 -7.19
CA LEU A 211 8.05 11.83 -6.16
C LEU A 211 6.86 11.99 -5.20
N CYS A 212 6.29 13.19 -5.09
CA CYS A 212 5.35 13.56 -4.03
C CYS A 212 4.01 14.14 -4.52
N ILE A 213 3.75 14.19 -5.83
CA ILE A 213 2.46 14.65 -6.37
C ILE A 213 1.70 13.49 -6.97
#